data_c3904f407d185f91e93d2b2e7b0987c0
#
_entry.id   c3904f407d185f91e93d2b2e7b0987c0
#
_cell.length_a   1.000
_cell.length_b   1.000
_cell.length_c   1.000
_cell.angle_alpha   90.00
_cell.angle_beta   90.00
_cell.angle_gamma   90.00
#
_symmetry.space_group_name_H-M   'P 1'
#
loop_
_entity.id
_entity.type
_entity.pdbx_description
1 polymer ?
#
loop_
_entity_poly.entity_id
_entity_poly.type
_entity_poly.pdbx_seq_one_letter_code
_entity_poly.pdbx_strand_id
1 'polypeptide(L)'
;VTEPYAVPVPKGYRVGPWEVREPIATGAFGSVYEGRRTDGAQDLPRTAALKFLPTGTGTPRQLTHLRELIDREVELHRRLKQPRLIRMYDTLTVDDPARPALDGATVLVLEKAEGSLSALLAAEPRPAAGPALLAQICEGLAQLHRAGWVHGDLKPANVLLMRDGSARLADFNMAAELEGTHAYTPAFSTPDYTPPELLWSEIGERGRRIRPSADVWAFGVLAHLLLTDSFPLPGATPTARRDAAAAYARGTDELRLSPELPDTWRGIVRDCLTRTHADRIGTQELLRRVETAAGTVRSPRLPRALLPRRSRRTTTLAAATAVVAVAALGYGVSNWADAGTDGNGGGSPGGRTAKVTAAGYGASELRTDKGIPVAYRRLIVDAAHDCVRPEVTPALIAALLKAESNFDPDLSDPSVGAEGEYGIARWTPSLLRWWIRADGVPAEETPRPPLTPAESIPAVGRYLCYMEPLLHHKGLSGDRRVLLAAAYRTSTKVVNNAGGVPPKYRDYAARVAHYLKEYTPPGKK
;
A
#
# COMPACT_ATOMS: atom_id res chain seq x y z
N VAL A 1 -2.75 9.18 22.84
CA VAL A 1 -3.88 9.22 21.91
C VAL A 1 -3.82 7.92 21.17
N THR A 2 -4.81 7.03 21.41
CA THR A 2 -4.95 5.74 20.73
C THR A 2 -5.28 6.00 19.27
N GLU A 3 -4.50 5.43 18.34
CA GLU A 3 -4.80 5.47 16.90
C GLU A 3 -6.23 4.99 16.66
N PRO A 4 -7.03 5.69 15.84
CA PRO A 4 -8.37 5.23 15.50
C PRO A 4 -8.24 3.93 14.70
N TYR A 5 -8.86 2.85 15.19
CA TYR A 5 -8.93 1.58 14.47
C TYR A 5 -9.77 1.75 13.20
N ALA A 6 -9.36 1.10 12.09
CA ALA A 6 -10.10 1.14 10.83
C ALA A 6 -11.56 0.65 11.00
N VAL A 7 -11.78 -0.29 11.95
CA VAL A 7 -13.10 -0.74 12.39
C VAL A 7 -13.11 -0.67 13.92
N PRO A 8 -13.61 0.40 14.53
CA PRO A 8 -13.64 0.52 15.99
C PRO A 8 -14.72 -0.38 16.58
N VAL A 9 -14.30 -1.40 17.35
CA VAL A 9 -15.19 -2.33 18.00
C VAL A 9 -15.08 -2.15 19.51
N PRO A 10 -16.19 -1.91 20.24
CA PRO A 10 -16.15 -1.71 21.68
C PRO A 10 -15.70 -2.98 22.41
N LYS A 11 -14.95 -2.82 23.51
CA LYS A 11 -14.65 -3.91 24.43
C LYS A 11 -15.94 -4.48 25.01
N GLY A 12 -16.06 -5.80 25.07
CA GLY A 12 -17.25 -6.52 25.50
C GLY A 12 -18.27 -6.74 24.37
N TYR A 13 -18.03 -6.23 23.16
CA TYR A 13 -18.88 -6.50 22.01
C TYR A 13 -18.90 -7.99 21.68
N ARG A 14 -20.09 -8.52 21.33
CA ARG A 14 -20.24 -9.94 21.02
C ARG A 14 -20.53 -10.14 19.54
N VAL A 15 -19.82 -11.11 18.95
CA VAL A 15 -20.06 -11.60 17.60
C VAL A 15 -20.02 -13.13 17.62
N GLY A 16 -21.15 -13.75 17.35
CA GLY A 16 -21.32 -15.19 17.58
C GLY A 16 -20.94 -15.58 19.02
N PRO A 17 -20.15 -16.65 19.22
CA PRO A 17 -19.72 -17.10 20.54
C PRO A 17 -18.54 -16.30 21.11
N TRP A 18 -18.11 -15.21 20.47
CA TRP A 18 -16.92 -14.47 20.84
C TRP A 18 -17.24 -13.10 21.45
N GLU A 19 -16.54 -12.77 22.52
CA GLU A 19 -16.56 -11.46 23.16
C GLU A 19 -15.22 -10.74 22.87
N VAL A 20 -15.31 -9.54 22.29
CA VAL A 20 -14.16 -8.68 21.99
C VAL A 20 -13.51 -8.18 23.28
N ARG A 21 -12.20 -8.29 23.40
CA ARG A 21 -11.41 -7.87 24.54
C ARG A 21 -10.51 -6.67 24.20
N GLU A 22 -9.24 -6.89 24.01
CA GLU A 22 -8.26 -5.84 23.75
C GLU A 22 -7.93 -5.75 22.26
N PRO A 23 -7.66 -4.55 21.75
CA PRO A 23 -7.13 -4.40 20.41
C PRO A 23 -5.75 -5.02 20.30
N ILE A 24 -5.46 -5.67 19.18
CA ILE A 24 -4.18 -6.31 18.87
C ILE A 24 -3.43 -5.50 17.82
N ALA A 25 -4.08 -5.19 16.69
CA ALA A 25 -3.49 -4.50 15.56
C ALA A 25 -4.58 -3.80 14.73
N THR A 26 -4.18 -2.77 14.00
CA THR A 26 -4.99 -2.14 12.97
C THR A 26 -4.18 -2.02 11.69
N GLY A 27 -4.84 -2.06 10.55
CA GLY A 27 -4.22 -1.94 9.25
C GLY A 27 -5.22 -1.46 8.20
N ALA A 28 -4.75 -1.28 6.98
CA ALA A 28 -5.55 -0.79 5.87
C ALA A 28 -6.77 -1.67 5.54
N PHE A 29 -6.71 -2.96 5.90
CA PHE A 29 -7.73 -3.96 5.55
C PHE A 29 -8.53 -4.45 6.76
N GLY A 30 -8.49 -3.75 7.89
CA GLY A 30 -9.30 -4.07 9.06
C GLY A 30 -8.59 -3.92 10.38
N SER A 31 -9.33 -4.21 11.46
CA SER A 31 -8.85 -4.14 12.83
C SER A 31 -8.91 -5.51 13.49
N VAL A 32 -7.87 -5.86 14.22
CA VAL A 32 -7.72 -7.15 14.90
C VAL A 32 -7.84 -6.98 16.40
N TYR A 33 -8.71 -7.75 17.01
CA TYR A 33 -8.96 -7.74 18.45
C TYR A 33 -8.72 -9.11 19.06
N GLU A 34 -8.39 -9.15 20.34
CA GLU A 34 -8.45 -10.38 21.10
C GLU A 34 -9.92 -10.76 21.33
N GLY A 35 -10.29 -11.98 20.93
CA GLY A 35 -11.59 -12.57 21.22
C GLY A 35 -11.49 -13.58 22.35
N ARG A 36 -12.45 -13.54 23.28
CA ARG A 36 -12.66 -14.57 24.30
C ARG A 36 -13.96 -15.29 24.04
N ARG A 37 -13.91 -16.60 23.96
CA ARG A 37 -15.12 -17.41 23.77
C ARG A 37 -16.00 -17.43 25.03
N THR A 38 -17.30 -17.28 24.86
CA THR A 38 -18.29 -17.19 25.93
C THR A 38 -19.15 -18.45 26.07
N ASP A 39 -19.13 -19.32 25.06
CA ASP A 39 -19.80 -20.63 25.11
C ASP A 39 -18.92 -21.72 25.72
N GLY A 40 -19.50 -22.86 26.08
CA GLY A 40 -18.82 -24.01 26.65
C GLY A 40 -18.32 -25.03 25.64
N ALA A 41 -18.38 -24.76 24.32
CA ALA A 41 -17.99 -25.71 23.28
C ALA A 41 -16.49 -26.04 23.38
N GLN A 42 -16.13 -27.31 23.14
CA GLN A 42 -14.73 -27.78 23.31
C GLN A 42 -13.91 -27.76 22.02
N ASP A 43 -14.55 -27.59 20.86
CA ASP A 43 -13.93 -27.75 19.55
C ASP A 43 -13.07 -26.55 19.10
N LEU A 44 -13.23 -25.39 19.73
CA LEU A 44 -12.50 -24.16 19.43
C LEU A 44 -11.70 -23.69 20.65
N PRO A 45 -10.59 -22.93 20.45
CA PRO A 45 -9.78 -22.41 21.55
C PRO A 45 -10.59 -21.39 22.37
N ARG A 46 -10.17 -21.18 23.63
CA ARG A 46 -10.79 -20.17 24.52
C ARG A 46 -10.51 -18.73 24.10
N THR A 47 -9.42 -18.50 23.35
CA THR A 47 -9.01 -17.18 22.84
C THR A 47 -8.66 -17.28 21.38
N ALA A 48 -9.04 -16.27 20.60
CA ALA A 48 -8.75 -16.13 19.17
C ALA A 48 -8.36 -14.69 18.83
N ALA A 49 -7.87 -14.45 17.63
CA ALA A 49 -7.77 -13.14 17.02
C ALA A 49 -8.98 -12.92 16.12
N LEU A 50 -9.73 -11.86 16.36
CA LEU A 50 -10.91 -11.48 15.59
C LEU A 50 -10.51 -10.35 14.64
N LYS A 51 -10.39 -10.64 13.35
CA LYS A 51 -10.09 -9.63 12.31
C LYS A 51 -11.42 -9.12 11.74
N PHE A 52 -11.80 -7.92 12.15
CA PHE A 52 -12.97 -7.22 11.61
C PHE A 52 -12.58 -6.53 10.32
N LEU A 53 -13.26 -6.88 9.26
CA LEU A 53 -13.05 -6.33 7.93
C LEU A 53 -14.07 -5.21 7.70
N PRO A 54 -13.67 -4.08 7.05
CA PRO A 54 -14.54 -2.92 6.90
C PRO A 54 -15.83 -3.26 6.14
N THR A 55 -16.93 -2.69 6.58
CA THR A 55 -18.23 -2.74 5.90
C THR A 55 -18.52 -1.45 5.15
N GLY A 56 -19.63 -1.45 4.51
CA GLY A 56 -20.49 -0.56 3.74
C GLY A 56 -20.39 0.96 3.86
N THR A 57 -19.46 1.55 4.58
CA THR A 57 -19.24 3.02 4.60
C THR A 57 -18.39 3.53 3.45
N GLY A 58 -17.88 2.64 2.61
CA GLY A 58 -17.12 2.98 1.42
C GLY A 58 -18.00 3.15 0.17
N THR A 59 -17.45 3.72 -0.89
CA THR A 59 -18.09 3.71 -2.21
C THR A 59 -18.36 2.27 -2.67
N PRO A 60 -19.39 2.00 -3.49
CA PRO A 60 -19.69 0.65 -4.00
C PRO A 60 -18.46 -0.07 -4.60
N ARG A 61 -17.50 0.70 -5.11
CA ARG A 61 -16.24 0.20 -5.69
C ARG A 61 -15.24 -0.24 -4.63
N GLN A 62 -15.07 0.52 -3.56
CA GLN A 62 -14.24 0.15 -2.41
C GLN A 62 -14.77 -1.13 -1.77
N LEU A 63 -16.08 -1.24 -1.65
CA LEU A 63 -16.75 -2.44 -1.13
C LEU A 63 -16.53 -3.67 -2.02
N THR A 64 -16.61 -3.51 -3.35
CA THR A 64 -16.35 -4.63 -4.27
C THR A 64 -14.88 -5.08 -4.16
N HIS A 65 -13.94 -4.13 -4.12
CA HIS A 65 -12.53 -4.44 -3.99
C HIS A 65 -12.20 -5.09 -2.63
N LEU A 66 -12.74 -4.56 -1.54
CA LEU A 66 -12.60 -5.16 -0.20
C LEU A 66 -13.19 -6.57 -0.15
N ARG A 67 -14.36 -6.80 -0.76
CA ARG A 67 -14.95 -8.13 -0.86
C ARG A 67 -14.06 -9.11 -1.63
N GLU A 68 -13.48 -8.69 -2.75
CA GLU A 68 -12.53 -9.53 -3.49
C GLU A 68 -11.30 -9.92 -2.66
N LEU A 69 -10.77 -8.99 -1.84
CA LEU A 69 -9.66 -9.28 -0.92
C LEU A 69 -10.08 -10.24 0.19
N ILE A 70 -11.27 -10.03 0.76
CA ILE A 70 -11.85 -10.89 1.79
C ILE A 70 -12.07 -12.30 1.24
N ASP A 71 -12.70 -12.40 0.07
CA ASP A 71 -13.01 -13.69 -0.57
C ASP A 71 -11.73 -14.50 -0.83
N ARG A 72 -10.65 -13.85 -1.26
CA ARG A 72 -9.33 -14.49 -1.45
C ARG A 72 -8.75 -15.02 -0.15
N GLU A 73 -8.74 -14.20 0.92
CA GLU A 73 -8.23 -14.63 2.22
C GLU A 73 -9.04 -15.79 2.79
N VAL A 74 -10.38 -15.72 2.70
CA VAL A 74 -11.28 -16.80 3.13
C VAL A 74 -11.06 -18.07 2.32
N GLU A 75 -10.96 -17.95 0.99
CA GLU A 75 -10.78 -19.10 0.10
C GLU A 75 -9.44 -19.80 0.36
N LEU A 76 -8.34 -19.03 0.51
CA LEU A 76 -7.05 -19.60 0.88
C LEU A 76 -7.15 -20.38 2.20
N HIS A 77 -7.75 -19.78 3.23
CA HIS A 77 -7.88 -20.43 4.53
C HIS A 77 -8.77 -21.70 4.51
N ARG A 78 -9.77 -21.73 3.63
CA ARG A 78 -10.61 -22.92 3.45
C ARG A 78 -9.85 -24.07 2.81
N ARG A 79 -9.03 -23.77 1.79
CA ARG A 79 -8.27 -24.77 1.03
C ARG A 79 -6.98 -25.21 1.72
N LEU A 80 -6.31 -24.28 2.44
CA LEU A 80 -4.99 -24.52 2.99
C LEU A 80 -4.97 -24.59 4.52
N LYS A 81 -4.64 -25.76 5.04
CA LYS A 81 -4.42 -26.00 6.47
C LYS A 81 -2.99 -26.49 6.67
N GLN A 82 -2.02 -25.59 6.50
CA GLN A 82 -0.60 -25.91 6.60
C GLN A 82 0.00 -25.46 7.93
N PRO A 83 0.98 -26.18 8.50
CA PRO A 83 1.53 -25.88 9.82
C PRO A 83 2.19 -24.51 9.96
N ARG A 84 2.71 -23.93 8.84
CA ARG A 84 3.38 -22.62 8.81
C ARG A 84 2.49 -21.48 8.32
N LEU A 85 1.20 -21.75 8.11
CA LEU A 85 0.20 -20.72 7.81
C LEU A 85 -0.68 -20.50 9.05
N ILE A 86 -1.08 -19.25 9.31
CA ILE A 86 -2.02 -18.94 10.39
C ILE A 86 -3.34 -19.67 10.15
N ARG A 87 -3.90 -20.28 11.19
CA ARG A 87 -5.15 -21.03 11.07
C ARG A 87 -6.36 -20.13 11.21
N MET A 88 -7.30 -20.24 10.30
CA MET A 88 -8.65 -19.72 10.47
C MET A 88 -9.56 -20.78 11.07
N TYR A 89 -10.30 -20.42 12.10
CA TYR A 89 -11.25 -21.29 12.77
C TYR A 89 -12.66 -21.13 12.21
N ASP A 90 -13.06 -19.88 11.93
CA ASP A 90 -14.41 -19.57 11.48
C ASP A 90 -14.46 -18.22 10.74
N THR A 91 -15.56 -17.99 10.06
CA THR A 91 -15.92 -16.71 9.45
C THR A 91 -17.32 -16.34 9.88
N LEU A 92 -17.48 -15.16 10.50
CA LEU A 92 -18.75 -14.67 11.03
C LEU A 92 -19.14 -13.38 10.32
N THR A 93 -20.44 -13.10 10.26
CA THR A 93 -20.98 -11.81 9.83
C THR A 93 -21.65 -11.14 11.02
N VAL A 94 -21.38 -9.86 11.21
CA VAL A 94 -22.06 -9.06 12.22
C VAL A 94 -23.49 -8.77 11.75
N ASP A 95 -24.46 -8.99 12.61
CA ASP A 95 -25.86 -8.61 12.43
C ASP A 95 -26.25 -7.71 13.62
N ASP A 96 -26.07 -6.39 13.44
CA ASP A 96 -26.33 -5.39 14.47
C ASP A 96 -26.80 -4.07 13.85
N PRO A 97 -28.09 -3.98 13.46
CA PRO A 97 -28.68 -2.77 12.89
C PRO A 97 -28.57 -1.53 13.79
N ALA A 98 -28.38 -1.74 15.10
CA ALA A 98 -28.20 -0.63 16.05
C ALA A 98 -26.79 0.02 15.93
N ARG A 99 -25.87 -0.63 15.23
CA ARG A 99 -24.51 -0.14 14.97
C ARG A 99 -24.15 -0.24 13.48
N PRO A 100 -24.64 0.68 12.66
CA PRO A 100 -24.47 0.63 11.20
C PRO A 100 -23.01 0.54 10.74
N ALA A 101 -22.06 1.02 11.55
CA ALA A 101 -20.61 0.92 11.25
C ALA A 101 -20.04 -0.50 11.38
N LEU A 102 -20.74 -1.39 12.06
CA LEU A 102 -20.36 -2.79 12.26
C LEU A 102 -21.30 -3.75 11.53
N ASP A 103 -22.52 -3.32 11.25
CA ASP A 103 -23.54 -4.16 10.62
C ASP A 103 -23.08 -4.67 9.25
N GLY A 104 -23.23 -5.97 9.01
CA GLY A 104 -22.73 -6.65 7.82
C GLY A 104 -21.20 -6.87 7.80
N ALA A 105 -20.44 -6.52 8.86
CA ALA A 105 -19.00 -6.73 8.91
C ALA A 105 -18.66 -8.23 8.85
N THR A 106 -17.71 -8.59 8.00
CA THR A 106 -17.09 -9.91 8.01
C THR A 106 -16.02 -9.97 9.09
N VAL A 107 -16.08 -11.01 9.92
CA VAL A 107 -15.12 -11.25 11.01
C VAL A 107 -14.43 -12.59 10.78
N LEU A 108 -13.11 -12.57 10.54
CA LEU A 108 -12.32 -13.78 10.50
C LEU A 108 -11.89 -14.14 11.91
N VAL A 109 -12.20 -15.36 12.34
CA VAL A 109 -11.79 -15.93 13.62
C VAL A 109 -10.49 -16.70 13.40
N LEU A 110 -9.37 -16.08 13.77
CA LEU A 110 -8.03 -16.58 13.48
C LEU A 110 -7.34 -17.09 14.74
N GLU A 111 -6.35 -17.93 14.54
CA GLU A 111 -5.43 -18.35 15.59
C GLU A 111 -4.71 -17.13 16.18
N LYS A 112 -4.68 -17.05 17.51
CA LYS A 112 -4.06 -15.92 18.21
C LYS A 112 -2.57 -16.13 18.35
N ALA A 113 -1.79 -15.21 17.78
CA ALA A 113 -0.34 -15.12 17.97
C ALA A 113 0.01 -14.32 19.23
N GLU A 114 1.24 -14.46 19.70
CA GLU A 114 1.80 -13.66 20.80
C GLU A 114 2.36 -12.32 20.31
N GLY A 115 2.73 -12.22 19.03
CA GLY A 115 3.24 -11.02 18.40
C GLY A 115 3.55 -11.22 16.92
N SER A 116 4.16 -10.21 16.29
CA SER A 116 4.67 -10.28 14.94
C SER A 116 6.20 -10.20 14.91
N LEU A 117 6.81 -10.62 13.81
CA LEU A 117 8.24 -10.44 13.58
C LEU A 117 8.62 -8.95 13.57
N SER A 118 7.73 -8.08 13.10
CA SER A 118 7.94 -6.62 13.15
C SER A 118 8.09 -6.12 14.59
N ALA A 119 7.24 -6.60 15.50
CA ALA A 119 7.33 -6.25 16.92
C ALA A 119 8.59 -6.83 17.58
N LEU A 120 9.02 -8.04 17.17
CA LEU A 120 10.28 -8.61 17.63
C LEU A 120 11.48 -7.78 17.18
N LEU A 121 11.56 -7.40 15.89
CA LEU A 121 12.65 -6.61 15.35
C LEU A 121 12.73 -5.20 15.97
N ALA A 122 11.59 -4.61 16.30
CA ALA A 122 11.56 -3.33 17.01
C ALA A 122 12.12 -3.42 18.45
N ALA A 123 11.97 -4.59 19.10
CA ALA A 123 12.46 -4.82 20.45
C ALA A 123 13.90 -5.37 20.49
N GLU A 124 14.27 -6.17 19.52
CA GLU A 124 15.57 -6.85 19.42
C GLU A 124 16.02 -6.85 17.96
N PRO A 125 16.72 -5.82 17.50
CA PRO A 125 17.39 -5.84 16.21
C PRO A 125 18.36 -7.03 16.12
N ARG A 126 18.33 -7.77 15.01
CA ARG A 126 19.17 -8.97 14.79
C ARG A 126 19.00 -10.05 15.88
N PRO A 127 17.79 -10.59 16.05
CA PRO A 127 17.55 -11.61 17.07
C PRO A 127 18.39 -12.87 16.82
N ALA A 128 18.95 -13.45 17.87
CA ALA A 128 19.76 -14.66 17.79
C ALA A 128 19.02 -15.84 17.12
N ALA A 129 17.68 -15.86 17.20
CA ALA A 129 16.82 -16.82 16.54
C ALA A 129 16.62 -16.53 15.04
N GLY A 130 17.23 -15.48 14.48
CA GLY A 130 17.05 -15.04 13.08
C GLY A 130 17.15 -16.18 12.06
N PRO A 131 18.24 -16.97 12.04
CA PRO A 131 18.37 -18.11 11.13
C PRO A 131 17.24 -19.14 11.25
N ALA A 132 16.82 -19.45 12.46
CA ALA A 132 15.74 -20.40 12.73
C ALA A 132 14.37 -19.87 12.29
N LEU A 133 14.13 -18.56 12.45
CA LEU A 133 12.93 -17.88 11.96
C LEU A 133 12.88 -17.88 10.44
N LEU A 134 14.01 -17.60 9.77
CA LEU A 134 14.09 -17.64 8.30
C LEU A 134 13.79 -19.05 7.75
N ALA A 135 14.26 -20.10 8.41
CA ALA A 135 13.94 -21.47 8.02
C ALA A 135 12.42 -21.72 8.09
N GLN A 136 11.76 -21.27 9.16
CA GLN A 136 10.31 -21.45 9.32
C GLN A 136 9.51 -20.61 8.31
N ILE A 137 9.93 -19.38 8.02
CA ILE A 137 9.31 -18.51 7.02
C ILE A 137 9.43 -19.15 5.62
N CYS A 138 10.63 -19.63 5.28
CA CYS A 138 10.89 -20.30 4.01
C CYS A 138 10.08 -21.59 3.87
N GLU A 139 9.95 -22.38 4.95
CA GLU A 139 9.06 -23.55 4.99
C GLU A 139 7.60 -23.16 4.70
N GLY A 140 7.12 -22.05 5.30
CA GLY A 140 5.78 -21.51 5.06
C GLY A 140 5.56 -21.12 3.60
N LEU A 141 6.52 -20.42 2.97
CA LEU A 141 6.47 -20.13 1.54
C LEU A 141 6.47 -21.41 0.69
N ALA A 142 7.30 -22.39 1.04
CA ALA A 142 7.33 -23.66 0.32
C ALA A 142 6.02 -24.46 0.45
N GLN A 143 5.33 -24.37 1.59
CA GLN A 143 4.01 -24.95 1.79
C GLN A 143 2.96 -24.26 0.91
N LEU A 144 2.99 -22.94 0.87
CA LEU A 144 2.07 -22.11 0.08
C LEU A 144 2.26 -22.34 -1.43
N HIS A 145 3.52 -22.26 -1.92
CA HIS A 145 3.84 -22.43 -3.33
C HIS A 145 3.55 -23.85 -3.85
N ARG A 146 3.80 -24.90 -3.02
CA ARG A 146 3.43 -26.28 -3.37
C ARG A 146 1.93 -26.48 -3.47
N ALA A 147 1.15 -25.70 -2.75
CA ALA A 147 -0.31 -25.70 -2.84
C ALA A 147 -0.83 -24.86 -4.02
N GLY A 148 0.06 -24.28 -4.84
CA GLY A 148 -0.33 -23.49 -6.00
C GLY A 148 -0.68 -22.04 -5.69
N TRP A 149 -0.20 -21.48 -4.55
CA TRP A 149 -0.49 -20.10 -4.15
C TRP A 149 0.78 -19.26 -4.03
N VAL A 150 0.64 -17.95 -4.22
CA VAL A 150 1.68 -16.95 -3.98
C VAL A 150 1.20 -16.04 -2.85
N HIS A 151 2.07 -15.65 -1.91
CA HIS A 151 1.71 -14.78 -0.80
C HIS A 151 1.45 -13.34 -1.25
N GLY A 152 2.39 -12.77 -2.00
CA GLY A 152 2.28 -11.46 -2.63
C GLY A 152 2.57 -10.26 -1.74
N ASP A 153 2.64 -10.43 -0.40
CA ASP A 153 2.94 -9.34 0.56
C ASP A 153 3.75 -9.85 1.76
N LEU A 154 4.80 -10.64 1.51
CA LEU A 154 5.69 -11.10 2.58
C LEU A 154 6.48 -9.92 3.17
N LYS A 155 6.31 -9.68 4.46
CA LYS A 155 7.00 -8.64 5.26
C LYS A 155 6.98 -9.01 6.74
N PRO A 156 7.80 -8.37 7.61
CA PRO A 156 7.85 -8.70 9.04
C PRO A 156 6.50 -8.64 9.77
N ALA A 157 5.62 -7.72 9.37
CA ALA A 157 4.29 -7.58 9.98
C ALA A 157 3.38 -8.79 9.71
N ASN A 158 3.58 -9.48 8.58
CA ASN A 158 2.79 -10.63 8.13
C ASN A 158 3.40 -11.98 8.55
N VAL A 159 4.46 -11.96 9.36
CA VAL A 159 5.05 -13.14 10.03
C VAL A 159 4.66 -13.09 11.49
N LEU A 160 3.83 -14.02 11.94
CA LEU A 160 3.32 -14.08 13.30
C LEU A 160 4.11 -15.11 14.14
N LEU A 161 4.39 -14.76 15.38
CA LEU A 161 5.10 -15.59 16.35
C LEU A 161 4.10 -16.20 17.31
N MET A 162 4.08 -17.53 17.34
CA MET A 162 3.10 -18.28 18.11
C MET A 162 3.60 -18.60 19.52
N ARG A 163 2.68 -18.97 20.41
CA ARG A 163 3.00 -19.31 21.80
C ARG A 163 3.93 -20.52 21.94
N ASP A 164 3.91 -21.43 20.97
CA ASP A 164 4.79 -22.59 20.94
C ASP A 164 6.18 -22.29 20.37
N GLY A 165 6.45 -21.02 20.06
CA GLY A 165 7.70 -20.54 19.47
C GLY A 165 7.79 -20.73 17.96
N SER A 166 6.72 -21.17 17.30
CA SER A 166 6.71 -21.29 15.85
C SER A 166 6.37 -19.96 15.17
N ALA A 167 6.94 -19.72 13.97
CA ALA A 167 6.54 -18.64 13.07
C ALA A 167 5.50 -19.15 12.08
N ARG A 168 4.52 -18.30 11.73
CA ARG A 168 3.50 -18.57 10.74
C ARG A 168 3.29 -17.36 9.84
N LEU A 169 3.03 -17.62 8.56
CA LEU A 169 2.63 -16.61 7.59
C LEU A 169 1.15 -16.25 7.80
N ALA A 170 0.82 -15.00 7.63
CA ALA A 170 -0.51 -14.44 7.84
C ALA A 170 -0.80 -13.30 6.88
N ASP A 171 -2.05 -12.84 6.85
CA ASP A 171 -2.53 -11.74 6.02
C ASP A 171 -2.49 -12.07 4.52
N PHE A 172 -3.36 -12.98 4.10
CA PHE A 172 -3.41 -13.53 2.74
C PHE A 172 -4.33 -12.75 1.79
N ASN A 173 -4.69 -11.52 2.13
CA ASN A 173 -5.55 -10.67 1.28
C ASN A 173 -4.93 -10.38 -0.10
N MET A 174 -3.61 -10.42 -0.21
CA MET A 174 -2.86 -10.27 -1.48
C MET A 174 -2.49 -11.60 -2.12
N ALA A 175 -2.79 -12.73 -1.45
CA ALA A 175 -2.46 -14.04 -1.97
C ALA A 175 -3.29 -14.37 -3.22
N ALA A 176 -2.67 -15.11 -4.13
CA ALA A 176 -3.31 -15.47 -5.39
C ALA A 176 -2.96 -16.91 -5.82
N GLU A 177 -3.96 -17.61 -6.31
CA GLU A 177 -3.81 -18.97 -6.86
C GLU A 177 -3.09 -18.93 -8.21
N LEU A 178 -2.16 -19.83 -8.41
CA LEU A 178 -1.39 -19.93 -9.64
C LEU A 178 -2.24 -20.46 -10.79
N GLU A 179 -2.27 -19.72 -11.88
CA GLU A 179 -2.75 -20.16 -13.19
C GLU A 179 -1.51 -20.54 -14.03
N GLY A 180 -1.05 -21.80 -13.91
CA GLY A 180 0.22 -22.24 -14.50
C GLY A 180 1.43 -21.68 -13.76
N THR A 181 2.20 -20.78 -14.38
CA THR A 181 3.45 -20.22 -13.82
C THR A 181 3.28 -18.87 -13.10
N HIS A 182 2.08 -18.30 -13.07
CA HIS A 182 1.81 -16.98 -12.51
C HIS A 182 0.40 -16.90 -11.95
N ALA A 183 0.19 -15.91 -11.09
CA ALA A 183 -1.08 -15.55 -10.48
C ALA A 183 -1.41 -14.07 -10.73
N TYR A 184 -2.57 -13.61 -10.31
CA TYR A 184 -2.99 -12.22 -10.40
C TYR A 184 -3.33 -11.68 -9.02
N THR A 185 -2.62 -10.63 -8.58
CA THR A 185 -2.81 -9.97 -7.28
C THR A 185 -3.24 -8.51 -7.48
N PRO A 186 -3.90 -7.90 -6.49
CA PRO A 186 -4.15 -6.46 -6.49
C PRO A 186 -2.87 -5.64 -6.60
N ALA A 187 -2.99 -4.38 -7.01
CA ALA A 187 -1.84 -3.49 -7.27
C ALA A 187 -1.13 -2.99 -5.99
N PHE A 188 -1.60 -3.36 -4.83
CA PHE A 188 -1.06 -2.91 -3.55
C PHE A 188 0.07 -3.84 -3.10
N SER A 189 1.22 -3.27 -2.74
CA SER A 189 2.34 -4.00 -2.15
C SER A 189 3.18 -3.05 -1.31
N THR A 190 3.88 -3.60 -0.32
CA THR A 190 4.80 -2.82 0.51
C THR A 190 6.09 -2.56 -0.28
N PRO A 191 6.43 -1.29 -0.61
CA PRO A 191 7.50 -0.98 -1.57
C PRO A 191 8.84 -1.64 -1.28
N ASP A 192 9.23 -1.72 0.00
CA ASP A 192 10.52 -2.26 0.43
C ASP A 192 10.74 -3.74 0.09
N TYR A 193 9.66 -4.51 -0.03
CA TYR A 193 9.68 -5.96 -0.28
C TYR A 193 9.21 -6.32 -1.68
N THR A 194 8.82 -5.33 -2.47
CA THR A 194 8.31 -5.53 -3.84
C THR A 194 9.47 -5.69 -4.81
N PRO A 195 9.49 -6.77 -5.61
CA PRO A 195 10.54 -6.96 -6.60
C PRO A 195 10.44 -5.96 -7.76
N PRO A 196 11.57 -5.65 -8.43
CA PRO A 196 11.63 -4.62 -9.46
C PRO A 196 10.61 -4.81 -10.58
N GLU A 197 10.40 -6.03 -11.04
CA GLU A 197 9.46 -6.35 -12.12
C GLU A 197 7.99 -6.04 -11.77
N LEU A 198 7.67 -5.91 -10.48
CA LEU A 198 6.34 -5.54 -10.02
C LEU A 198 6.18 -4.03 -9.78
N LEU A 199 7.26 -3.26 -9.72
CA LEU A 199 7.19 -1.82 -9.49
C LEU A 199 6.57 -1.08 -10.68
N TRP A 200 6.75 -1.60 -11.90
CA TRP A 200 6.23 -1.03 -13.16
C TRP A 200 5.44 -2.02 -14.01
N SER A 201 5.08 -3.19 -13.47
CA SER A 201 4.30 -4.15 -14.25
C SER A 201 2.94 -3.56 -14.62
N GLU A 202 2.52 -3.77 -15.86
CA GLU A 202 1.18 -3.44 -16.30
C GLU A 202 0.15 -4.18 -15.41
N ILE A 203 -0.85 -3.42 -14.96
CA ILE A 203 -1.99 -3.97 -14.25
C ILE A 203 -3.01 -4.38 -15.31
N GLY A 204 -3.06 -5.66 -15.63
CA GLY A 204 -4.06 -6.20 -16.53
C GLY A 204 -5.47 -6.19 -15.93
N GLU A 205 -6.47 -6.62 -16.70
CA GLU A 205 -7.87 -6.70 -16.27
C GLU A 205 -8.07 -7.57 -15.00
N ARG A 206 -7.21 -8.56 -14.79
CA ARG A 206 -7.21 -9.47 -13.63
C ARG A 206 -6.33 -8.98 -12.46
N GLY A 207 -5.73 -7.81 -12.58
CA GLY A 207 -4.75 -7.29 -11.62
C GLY A 207 -3.30 -7.43 -12.11
N ARG A 208 -2.35 -7.35 -11.16
CA ARG A 208 -0.91 -7.45 -11.44
C ARG A 208 -0.48 -8.91 -11.51
N ARG A 209 0.24 -9.26 -12.57
CA ARG A 209 0.80 -10.61 -12.73
C ARG A 209 1.94 -10.85 -11.75
N ILE A 210 1.81 -11.85 -10.89
CA ILE A 210 2.79 -12.22 -9.86
C ILE A 210 3.23 -13.68 -10.02
N ARG A 211 4.43 -14.00 -9.53
CA ARG A 211 5.02 -15.34 -9.53
C ARG A 211 5.58 -15.68 -8.15
N PRO A 212 5.81 -16.97 -7.83
CA PRO A 212 6.51 -17.38 -6.61
C PRO A 212 7.86 -16.69 -6.41
N SER A 213 8.55 -16.31 -7.48
CA SER A 213 9.80 -15.55 -7.43
C SER A 213 9.65 -14.16 -6.79
N ALA A 214 8.44 -13.60 -6.70
CA ALA A 214 8.21 -12.36 -5.97
C ALA A 214 8.32 -12.57 -4.45
N ASP A 215 7.77 -13.66 -3.92
CA ASP A 215 7.94 -14.03 -2.51
C ASP A 215 9.40 -14.39 -2.20
N VAL A 216 10.12 -14.97 -3.15
CA VAL A 216 11.57 -15.26 -3.03
C VAL A 216 12.37 -13.96 -2.89
N TRP A 217 12.06 -12.93 -3.70
CA TRP A 217 12.66 -11.60 -3.55
C TRP A 217 12.38 -11.02 -2.16
N ALA A 218 11.11 -11.00 -1.76
CA ALA A 218 10.70 -10.49 -0.45
C ALA A 218 11.40 -11.23 0.71
N PHE A 219 11.57 -12.56 0.58
CA PHE A 219 12.36 -13.37 1.51
C PHE A 219 13.83 -12.93 1.55
N GLY A 220 14.46 -12.65 0.41
CA GLY A 220 15.84 -12.16 0.34
C GLY A 220 16.04 -10.83 1.07
N VAL A 221 15.12 -9.88 0.87
CA VAL A 221 15.11 -8.60 1.61
C VAL A 221 14.91 -8.82 3.11
N LEU A 222 13.95 -9.66 3.47
CA LEU A 222 13.67 -10.01 4.87
C LEU A 222 14.84 -10.70 5.56
N ALA A 223 15.52 -11.63 4.86
CA ALA A 223 16.70 -12.34 5.38
C ALA A 223 17.84 -11.37 5.66
N HIS A 224 18.11 -10.44 4.73
CA HIS A 224 19.13 -9.41 4.94
C HIS A 224 18.78 -8.53 6.15
N LEU A 225 17.54 -8.03 6.23
CA LEU A 225 17.09 -7.21 7.35
C LEU A 225 17.21 -7.95 8.69
N LEU A 226 16.71 -9.18 8.76
CA LEU A 226 16.69 -9.97 9.99
C LEU A 226 18.08 -10.30 10.53
N LEU A 227 19.06 -10.49 9.64
CA LEU A 227 20.43 -10.85 10.00
C LEU A 227 21.36 -9.66 10.21
N THR A 228 21.04 -8.48 9.65
CA THR A 228 21.95 -7.32 9.64
C THR A 228 21.33 -6.01 10.10
N ASP A 229 20.03 -5.99 10.38
CA ASP A 229 19.26 -4.78 10.70
C ASP A 229 19.38 -3.69 9.62
N SER A 230 19.57 -4.08 8.36
CA SER A 230 19.70 -3.16 7.24
C SER A 230 19.03 -3.69 5.97
N PHE A 231 18.67 -2.78 5.05
CA PHE A 231 18.12 -3.16 3.75
C PHE A 231 19.25 -3.40 2.73
N PRO A 232 19.08 -4.36 1.79
CA PRO A 232 20.07 -4.66 0.75
C PRO A 232 20.10 -3.61 -0.38
N LEU A 233 19.13 -2.69 -0.40
CA LEU A 233 19.01 -1.60 -1.36
C LEU A 233 19.20 -0.26 -0.65
N PRO A 234 19.94 0.69 -1.24
CA PRO A 234 20.22 1.97 -0.61
C PRO A 234 18.97 2.86 -0.54
N GLY A 235 18.89 3.66 0.51
CA GLY A 235 17.83 4.68 0.68
C GLY A 235 17.32 4.76 2.10
N ALA A 236 17.16 5.98 2.61
CA ALA A 236 16.61 6.25 3.94
C ALA A 236 15.08 6.09 3.99
N THR A 237 14.41 6.17 2.84
CA THR A 237 12.95 6.07 2.74
C THR A 237 12.53 4.87 1.85
N PRO A 238 11.31 4.34 2.01
CA PRO A 238 10.77 3.30 1.13
C PRO A 238 10.80 3.70 -0.35
N THR A 239 10.51 4.95 -0.67
CA THR A 239 10.56 5.47 -2.04
C THR A 239 11.98 5.43 -2.60
N ALA A 240 12.98 5.88 -1.84
CA ALA A 240 14.38 5.83 -2.27
C ALA A 240 14.85 4.38 -2.50
N ARG A 241 14.46 3.43 -1.65
CA ARG A 241 14.79 2.02 -1.82
C ARG A 241 14.07 1.38 -3.02
N ARG A 242 12.84 1.79 -3.30
CA ARG A 242 12.13 1.41 -4.52
C ARG A 242 12.87 1.89 -5.77
N ASP A 243 13.31 3.15 -5.80
CA ASP A 243 14.04 3.72 -6.92
C ASP A 243 15.40 3.04 -7.09
N ALA A 244 16.06 2.68 -5.99
CA ALA A 244 17.28 1.87 -6.00
C ALA A 244 17.03 0.45 -6.55
N ALA A 245 15.89 -0.19 -6.20
CA ALA A 245 15.50 -1.48 -6.78
C ALA A 245 15.33 -1.40 -8.30
N ALA A 246 14.76 -0.29 -8.77
CA ALA A 246 14.65 0.01 -10.19
C ALA A 246 16.00 0.19 -10.88
N ALA A 247 16.88 0.97 -10.29
CA ALA A 247 18.22 1.21 -10.79
C ALA A 247 19.02 -0.11 -10.83
N TYR A 248 18.89 -0.93 -9.77
CA TYR A 248 19.48 -2.26 -9.72
C TYR A 248 19.00 -3.17 -10.87
N ALA A 249 17.68 -3.21 -11.13
CA ALA A 249 17.11 -4.02 -12.21
C ALA A 249 17.62 -3.59 -13.59
N ARG A 250 17.84 -2.28 -13.81
CA ARG A 250 18.43 -1.74 -15.04
C ARG A 250 19.93 -1.96 -15.16
N GLY A 251 20.60 -2.46 -14.11
CA GLY A 251 22.05 -2.61 -14.08
C GLY A 251 22.83 -1.31 -13.84
N THR A 252 22.16 -0.24 -13.40
CA THR A 252 22.77 1.07 -13.11
C THR A 252 23.13 1.25 -11.64
N ASP A 253 22.73 0.33 -10.77
CA ASP A 253 23.12 0.28 -9.36
C ASP A 253 23.34 -1.18 -8.92
N GLU A 254 23.95 -1.37 -7.73
CA GLU A 254 24.28 -2.68 -7.18
C GLU A 254 23.65 -2.87 -5.80
N LEU A 255 23.48 -4.16 -5.39
CA LEU A 255 23.05 -4.50 -4.04
C LEU A 255 24.10 -4.06 -3.02
N ARG A 256 23.67 -3.47 -1.93
CA ARG A 256 24.52 -3.10 -0.79
C ARG A 256 24.37 -4.12 0.34
N LEU A 257 24.89 -5.33 0.10
CA LEU A 257 24.87 -6.36 1.13
C LEU A 257 25.82 -5.98 2.27
N SER A 258 25.29 -5.96 3.50
CA SER A 258 26.08 -5.65 4.70
C SER A 258 27.31 -6.56 4.81
N PRO A 259 28.49 -6.05 5.22
CA PRO A 259 29.64 -6.88 5.51
C PRO A 259 29.40 -7.84 6.69
N GLU A 260 28.46 -7.52 7.58
CA GLU A 260 28.08 -8.36 8.73
C GLU A 260 27.22 -9.57 8.35
N LEU A 261 26.70 -9.62 7.09
CA LEU A 261 25.93 -10.76 6.61
C LEU A 261 26.83 -12.01 6.51
N PRO A 262 26.55 -13.11 7.23
CA PRO A 262 27.35 -14.32 7.19
C PRO A 262 27.49 -14.86 5.75
N ASP A 263 28.66 -15.39 5.39
CA ASP A 263 28.94 -15.81 4.00
C ASP A 263 27.97 -16.87 3.48
N THR A 264 27.55 -17.80 4.30
CA THR A 264 26.53 -18.81 3.95
C THR A 264 25.21 -18.16 3.54
N TRP A 265 24.80 -17.09 4.23
CA TRP A 265 23.59 -16.33 3.94
C TRP A 265 23.75 -15.34 2.80
N ARG A 266 24.97 -14.82 2.62
CA ARG A 266 25.29 -13.88 1.50
C ARG A 266 24.97 -14.49 0.14
N GLY A 267 25.35 -15.75 -0.09
CA GLY A 267 25.01 -16.48 -1.31
C GLY A 267 23.49 -16.64 -1.48
N ILE A 268 22.78 -17.04 -0.41
CA ILE A 268 21.32 -17.22 -0.44
C ILE A 268 20.62 -15.89 -0.76
N VAL A 269 20.97 -14.80 -0.06
CA VAL A 269 20.37 -13.48 -0.28
C VAL A 269 20.62 -12.99 -1.71
N ARG A 270 21.85 -13.17 -2.25
CA ARG A 270 22.17 -12.77 -3.62
C ARG A 270 21.31 -13.51 -4.64
N ASP A 271 21.12 -14.82 -4.47
CA ASP A 271 20.34 -15.64 -5.39
C ASP A 271 18.81 -15.38 -5.28
N CYS A 272 18.35 -14.89 -4.12
CA CYS A 272 16.97 -14.37 -3.97
C CYS A 272 16.79 -13.02 -4.66
N LEU A 273 17.81 -12.17 -4.69
CA LEU A 273 17.75 -10.80 -5.16
C LEU A 273 18.35 -10.61 -6.56
N THR A 274 18.37 -11.66 -7.39
CA THR A 274 18.78 -11.52 -8.80
C THR A 274 17.90 -10.53 -9.54
N ARG A 275 18.47 -9.81 -10.53
CA ARG A 275 17.80 -8.72 -11.26
C ARG A 275 16.54 -9.17 -11.97
N THR A 276 16.58 -10.38 -12.56
CA THR A 276 15.43 -10.91 -13.27
C THR A 276 14.71 -11.99 -12.45
N HIS A 277 13.40 -12.08 -12.60
CA HIS A 277 12.59 -13.10 -11.90
C HIS A 277 12.92 -14.53 -12.35
N ALA A 278 13.47 -14.71 -13.58
CA ALA A 278 13.77 -16.01 -14.15
C ALA A 278 15.04 -16.62 -13.55
N ASP A 279 15.99 -15.78 -13.14
CA ASP A 279 17.28 -16.19 -12.59
C ASP A 279 17.22 -16.40 -11.07
N ARG A 280 16.10 -16.08 -10.42
CA ARG A 280 15.94 -16.27 -8.97
C ARG A 280 15.88 -17.74 -8.61
N ILE A 281 16.49 -18.08 -7.48
CA ILE A 281 16.44 -19.40 -6.90
C ILE A 281 14.99 -19.87 -6.73
N GLY A 282 14.72 -21.14 -7.07
CA GLY A 282 13.39 -21.73 -6.84
C GLY A 282 13.16 -22.01 -5.36
N THR A 283 11.90 -21.91 -4.91
CA THR A 283 11.53 -22.01 -3.49
C THR A 283 11.97 -23.30 -2.80
N GLN A 284 11.96 -24.44 -3.50
CA GLN A 284 12.39 -25.72 -2.93
C GLN A 284 13.91 -25.76 -2.68
N GLU A 285 14.69 -25.27 -3.62
CA GLU A 285 16.14 -25.17 -3.46
C GLU A 285 16.50 -24.11 -2.42
N LEU A 286 15.76 -22.99 -2.39
CA LEU A 286 15.89 -21.97 -1.34
C LEU A 286 15.70 -22.61 0.05
N LEU A 287 14.61 -23.36 0.25
CA LEU A 287 14.32 -24.04 1.52
C LEU A 287 15.48 -24.95 1.96
N ARG A 288 15.98 -25.80 1.06
CA ARG A 288 17.10 -26.70 1.33
C ARG A 288 18.35 -25.94 1.80
N ARG A 289 18.70 -24.84 1.12
CA ARG A 289 19.88 -24.03 1.46
C ARG A 289 19.69 -23.26 2.78
N VAL A 290 18.49 -22.74 3.01
CA VAL A 290 18.13 -22.03 4.25
C VAL A 290 18.18 -22.98 5.45
N GLU A 291 17.63 -24.20 5.35
CA GLU A 291 17.71 -25.21 6.40
C GLU A 291 19.16 -25.59 6.71
N THR A 292 19.99 -25.74 5.69
CA THR A 292 21.44 -26.01 5.87
C THR A 292 22.14 -24.84 6.57
N ALA A 293 21.88 -23.59 6.12
CA ALA A 293 22.49 -22.40 6.70
C ALA A 293 22.01 -22.12 8.14
N ALA A 294 20.78 -22.48 8.45
CA ALA A 294 20.23 -22.39 9.80
C ALA A 294 20.68 -23.55 10.73
N GLY A 295 21.36 -24.57 10.20
CA GLY A 295 21.76 -25.76 10.98
C GLY A 295 20.59 -26.67 11.35
N THR A 296 19.52 -26.67 10.55
CA THR A 296 18.29 -27.41 10.83
C THR A 296 17.86 -28.26 9.62
N VAL A 297 17.47 -29.50 9.87
CA VAL A 297 16.82 -30.37 8.87
C VAL A 297 15.30 -30.14 8.85
N ARG A 298 14.75 -29.59 9.94
CA ARG A 298 13.37 -29.11 10.09
C ARG A 298 13.39 -27.84 10.88
N SER A 299 12.59 -26.87 10.49
CA SER A 299 12.52 -25.59 11.20
C SER A 299 12.22 -25.76 12.68
N PRO A 300 13.09 -25.30 13.59
CA PRO A 300 12.90 -25.43 15.02
C PRO A 300 11.75 -24.54 15.51
N ARG A 301 11.20 -24.89 16.65
CA ARG A 301 10.33 -23.98 17.40
C ARG A 301 11.19 -22.98 18.17
N LEU A 302 10.76 -21.72 18.22
CA LEU A 302 11.44 -20.71 19.03
C LEU A 302 11.35 -21.02 20.51
N PRO A 303 12.42 -20.79 21.28
CA PRO A 303 12.34 -20.82 22.72
C PRO A 303 11.32 -19.80 23.24
N ARG A 304 10.49 -20.20 24.19
CA ARG A 304 9.43 -19.35 24.77
C ARG A 304 9.95 -18.01 25.33
N ALA A 305 11.21 -17.97 25.75
CA ALA A 305 11.85 -16.78 26.29
C ALA A 305 12.11 -15.68 25.26
N LEU A 306 12.10 -15.99 23.95
CA LEU A 306 12.31 -15.02 22.86
C LEU A 306 11.02 -14.36 22.36
N LEU A 307 9.85 -14.87 22.80
CA LEU A 307 8.60 -14.21 22.48
C LEU A 307 8.42 -12.96 23.35
N PRO A 308 8.09 -11.80 22.77
CA PRO A 308 7.88 -10.58 23.54
C PRO A 308 6.79 -10.83 24.59
N ARG A 309 7.16 -10.77 25.86
CA ARG A 309 6.20 -10.83 26.96
C ARG A 309 5.37 -9.54 26.93
N ARG A 310 4.07 -9.62 26.67
CA ARG A 310 3.13 -8.51 26.93
C ARG A 310 3.23 -8.14 28.42
N SER A 311 4.06 -7.14 28.73
CA SER A 311 4.04 -6.50 30.03
C SER A 311 2.70 -5.77 30.16
N ARG A 312 1.88 -6.20 31.11
CA ARG A 312 0.59 -5.56 31.43
C ARG A 312 0.72 -4.11 31.96
N ARG A 313 1.96 -3.53 31.98
CA ARG A 313 2.23 -2.26 32.66
C ARG A 313 3.01 -1.21 31.87
N THR A 314 3.34 -1.38 30.58
CA THR A 314 4.22 -0.43 29.87
C THR A 314 3.64 0.21 28.60
N THR A 315 2.34 0.17 28.39
CA THR A 315 1.70 0.86 27.27
C THR A 315 1.62 2.39 27.42
N THR A 316 2.07 2.96 28.53
CA THR A 316 2.02 4.42 28.77
C THR A 316 3.37 5.14 28.69
N LEU A 317 4.52 4.46 28.63
CA LEU A 317 5.83 5.13 28.61
C LEU A 317 6.57 5.06 27.25
N ALA A 318 6.28 4.11 26.38
CA ALA A 318 6.97 4.02 25.09
C ALA A 318 6.47 5.03 24.05
N ALA A 319 5.23 5.53 24.21
CA ALA A 319 4.68 6.58 23.33
C ALA A 319 5.23 7.98 23.64
N ALA A 320 5.74 8.21 24.86
CA ALA A 320 6.23 9.52 25.27
C ALA A 320 7.67 9.81 24.79
N THR A 321 8.49 8.79 24.56
CA THR A 321 9.89 8.98 24.11
C THR A 321 10.04 9.14 22.61
N ALA A 322 9.12 8.62 21.80
CA ALA A 322 9.13 8.80 20.35
C ALA A 322 8.72 10.22 19.92
N VAL A 323 7.84 10.88 20.69
CA VAL A 323 7.38 12.25 20.40
C VAL A 323 8.45 13.30 20.69
N VAL A 324 9.36 13.06 21.65
CA VAL A 324 10.43 14.00 21.99
C VAL A 324 11.56 14.01 20.96
N ALA A 325 11.82 12.90 20.27
CA ALA A 325 12.87 12.81 19.25
C ALA A 325 12.48 13.51 17.93
N VAL A 326 11.19 13.61 17.61
CA VAL A 326 10.70 14.30 16.39
C VAL A 326 10.63 15.82 16.60
N ALA A 327 10.41 16.31 17.83
CA ALA A 327 10.36 17.74 18.14
C ALA A 327 11.76 18.40 18.15
N ALA A 328 12.84 17.66 18.37
CA ALA A 328 14.20 18.18 18.41
C ALA A 328 14.84 18.36 17.01
N LEU A 329 14.30 17.73 15.96
CA LEU A 329 14.78 17.86 14.57
C LEU A 329 14.02 18.92 13.74
N GLY A 330 12.92 19.47 14.26
CA GLY A 330 12.11 20.50 13.59
C GLY A 330 12.54 21.94 13.87
N TYR A 331 13.45 22.19 14.79
CA TYR A 331 13.82 23.56 15.23
C TYR A 331 15.14 24.08 14.63
N GLY A 332 15.78 23.34 13.73
CA GLY A 332 17.12 23.64 13.20
C GLY A 332 17.20 24.28 11.81
N VAL A 333 16.10 24.54 11.11
CA VAL A 333 16.16 24.96 9.68
C VAL A 333 15.50 26.33 9.39
N SER A 334 15.13 27.11 10.39
CA SER A 334 14.42 28.40 10.15
C SER A 334 15.21 29.68 10.38
N ASN A 335 16.54 29.63 10.42
CA ASN A 335 17.33 30.87 10.59
C ASN A 335 18.57 30.92 9.69
N TRP A 336 18.39 30.88 8.37
CA TRP A 336 19.43 31.33 7.41
C TRP A 336 18.76 31.91 6.16
N ALA A 337 18.28 33.14 6.30
CA ALA A 337 18.04 34.05 5.21
C ALA A 337 18.06 35.44 5.79
N ASP A 338 19.25 36.05 5.80
CA ASP A 338 19.49 37.47 5.55
C ASP A 338 20.96 37.77 5.83
N ALA A 339 21.74 37.94 4.80
CA ALA A 339 22.86 38.87 4.73
C ALA A 339 23.24 39.05 3.27
N GLY A 340 22.84 40.18 2.70
CA GLY A 340 23.33 40.61 1.41
C GLY A 340 24.76 41.14 1.53
N THR A 341 25.47 41.16 0.43
CA THR A 341 26.16 42.34 -0.15
C THR A 341 27.06 41.95 -1.31
N ASP A 342 26.90 42.63 -2.40
CA ASP A 342 27.79 43.17 -3.44
C ASP A 342 29.19 42.57 -3.65
N GLY A 343 29.52 42.31 -4.94
CA GLY A 343 30.91 42.15 -5.42
C GLY A 343 31.06 41.55 -6.79
N ASN A 344 30.89 42.33 -7.77
CA ASN A 344 31.52 42.48 -9.11
C ASN A 344 32.59 41.45 -9.58
N GLY A 345 32.41 40.96 -10.82
CA GLY A 345 33.50 40.80 -11.80
C GLY A 345 33.75 39.41 -12.40
N GLY A 346 33.57 39.30 -13.68
CA GLY A 346 34.34 38.35 -14.53
C GLY A 346 33.51 37.36 -15.33
N GLY A 347 33.32 37.65 -16.61
CA GLY A 347 32.54 36.85 -17.55
C GLY A 347 33.25 35.62 -18.11
N SER A 348 32.45 34.72 -18.64
CA SER A 348 32.51 34.12 -19.97
C SER A 348 31.41 33.06 -20.20
N PRO A 349 31.13 32.67 -21.43
CA PRO A 349 29.78 32.54 -21.93
C PRO A 349 29.32 31.07 -22.07
N GLY A 350 28.05 30.85 -21.95
CA GLY A 350 27.52 29.56 -22.40
C GLY A 350 26.23 29.14 -21.67
N GLY A 351 25.13 29.14 -22.35
CA GLY A 351 23.92 28.45 -21.93
C GLY A 351 22.86 29.37 -21.31
N ARG A 352 22.09 30.02 -22.16
CA ARG A 352 20.82 30.65 -21.77
C ARG A 352 19.84 29.57 -21.33
N THR A 353 19.83 29.19 -20.07
CA THR A 353 18.65 28.63 -19.44
C THR A 353 17.69 29.78 -19.17
N ALA A 354 16.69 29.92 -20.02
CA ALA A 354 15.60 30.86 -19.79
C ALA A 354 14.98 30.51 -18.42
N LYS A 355 15.05 31.45 -17.45
CA LYS A 355 14.26 31.40 -16.23
C LYS A 355 12.79 31.42 -16.64
N VAL A 356 12.13 30.25 -16.67
CA VAL A 356 10.70 30.14 -16.90
C VAL A 356 10.03 30.82 -15.70
N THR A 357 9.37 31.95 -15.93
CA THR A 357 8.56 32.60 -14.90
C THR A 357 7.40 31.68 -14.50
N ALA A 358 6.93 31.75 -13.26
CA ALA A 358 5.82 30.92 -12.77
C ALA A 358 4.57 31.00 -13.68
N ALA A 359 4.37 32.13 -14.35
CA ALA A 359 3.28 32.33 -15.31
C ALA A 359 3.44 31.55 -16.63
N GLY A 360 4.67 31.19 -17.02
CA GLY A 360 4.97 30.42 -18.25
C GLY A 360 5.24 28.94 -18.03
N TYR A 361 5.18 28.46 -16.80
CA TYR A 361 5.43 27.04 -16.49
C TYR A 361 4.38 26.16 -17.16
N GLY A 362 4.83 25.16 -17.92
CA GLY A 362 3.96 24.23 -18.65
C GLY A 362 3.22 24.79 -19.87
N ALA A 363 3.55 26.00 -20.36
CA ALA A 363 2.86 26.64 -21.50
C ALA A 363 2.91 25.83 -22.81
N SER A 364 3.88 24.92 -22.96
CA SER A 364 3.95 23.98 -24.08
C SER A 364 2.95 22.82 -24.01
N GLU A 365 2.35 22.57 -22.84
CA GLU A 365 1.48 21.42 -22.56
C GLU A 365 0.09 21.82 -22.04
N LEU A 366 -0.05 23.07 -21.60
CA LEU A 366 -1.25 23.61 -21.01
C LEU A 366 -1.50 25.05 -21.51
N ARG A 367 -2.70 25.33 -21.99
CA ARG A 367 -3.10 26.69 -22.35
C ARG A 367 -3.36 27.54 -21.11
N THR A 368 -2.33 28.25 -20.69
CA THR A 368 -2.35 29.09 -19.48
C THR A 368 -3.14 30.40 -19.65
N ASP A 369 -3.48 30.77 -20.91
CA ASP A 369 -4.29 31.93 -21.27
C ASP A 369 -5.80 31.72 -21.09
N LYS A 370 -6.24 30.51 -20.72
CA LYS A 370 -7.66 30.12 -20.64
C LYS A 370 -8.23 30.08 -19.22
N GLY A 371 -7.77 30.99 -18.35
CA GLY A 371 -8.36 31.19 -17.01
C GLY A 371 -7.96 30.15 -15.95
N ILE A 372 -6.90 29.36 -16.21
CA ILE A 372 -6.33 28.45 -15.20
C ILE A 372 -5.56 29.31 -14.18
N PRO A 373 -5.88 29.26 -12.88
CA PRO A 373 -5.20 30.06 -11.86
C PRO A 373 -3.70 29.79 -11.82
N VAL A 374 -2.90 30.86 -11.78
CA VAL A 374 -1.42 30.78 -11.83
C VAL A 374 -0.88 29.91 -10.70
N ALA A 375 -1.49 30.00 -9.50
CA ALA A 375 -1.09 29.24 -8.32
C ALA A 375 -1.17 27.71 -8.52
N TYR A 376 -2.04 27.22 -9.39
CA TYR A 376 -2.25 25.77 -9.58
C TYR A 376 -1.52 25.19 -10.79
N ARG A 377 -1.00 26.02 -11.69
CA ARG A 377 -0.39 25.56 -12.96
C ARG A 377 0.76 24.60 -12.73
N ARG A 378 1.66 24.92 -11.80
CA ARG A 378 2.77 24.04 -11.47
C ARG A 378 2.30 22.72 -10.89
N LEU A 379 1.38 22.73 -9.92
CA LEU A 379 0.81 21.52 -9.33
C LEU A 379 0.14 20.62 -10.39
N ILE A 380 -0.58 21.22 -11.36
CA ILE A 380 -1.27 20.51 -12.45
C ILE A 380 -0.26 19.84 -13.39
N VAL A 381 0.79 20.58 -13.79
CA VAL A 381 1.81 20.06 -14.71
C VAL A 381 2.64 18.97 -14.04
N ASP A 382 3.10 19.22 -12.81
CA ASP A 382 3.88 18.25 -12.04
C ASP A 382 3.04 16.97 -11.79
N ALA A 383 1.77 17.09 -11.42
CA ALA A 383 0.87 15.95 -11.20
C ALA A 383 0.66 15.09 -12.45
N ALA A 384 0.67 15.69 -13.65
CA ALA A 384 0.60 14.94 -14.89
C ALA A 384 1.94 14.29 -15.23
N HIS A 385 3.07 14.96 -14.98
CA HIS A 385 4.41 14.43 -15.23
C HIS A 385 4.79 13.29 -14.29
N ASP A 386 4.23 13.28 -13.08
CA ASP A 386 4.38 12.15 -12.14
C ASP A 386 3.71 10.85 -12.66
N CYS A 387 2.92 10.94 -13.73
CA CYS A 387 2.23 9.82 -14.35
C CYS A 387 2.87 9.43 -15.69
N VAL A 388 3.20 8.15 -15.84
CA VAL A 388 3.74 7.59 -17.10
C VAL A 388 2.69 7.31 -18.18
N ARG A 389 1.40 7.58 -17.90
CA ARG A 389 0.30 7.31 -18.83
C ARG A 389 0.06 8.52 -19.73
N PRO A 390 0.13 8.36 -21.07
CA PRO A 390 0.03 9.48 -22.01
C PRO A 390 -1.33 10.19 -21.99
N GLU A 391 -2.38 9.51 -21.55
CA GLU A 391 -3.72 10.06 -21.42
C GLU A 391 -3.87 11.02 -20.22
N VAL A 392 -3.02 10.87 -19.19
CA VAL A 392 -3.03 11.76 -18.01
C VAL A 392 -2.18 12.98 -18.31
N THR A 393 -2.80 13.95 -18.98
CA THR A 393 -2.14 15.19 -19.42
C THR A 393 -2.45 16.35 -18.48
N PRO A 394 -1.61 17.41 -18.46
CA PRO A 394 -1.94 18.64 -17.72
C PRO A 394 -3.29 19.22 -18.09
N ALA A 395 -3.65 19.17 -19.38
CA ALA A 395 -4.95 19.63 -19.87
C ALA A 395 -6.13 18.81 -19.32
N LEU A 396 -5.98 17.49 -19.17
CA LEU A 396 -7.01 16.64 -18.56
C LEU A 396 -7.22 16.97 -17.08
N ILE A 397 -6.13 17.11 -16.31
CA ILE A 397 -6.21 17.45 -14.88
C ILE A 397 -6.88 18.83 -14.72
N ALA A 398 -6.46 19.84 -15.51
CA ALA A 398 -7.07 21.17 -15.47
C ALA A 398 -8.56 21.13 -15.84
N ALA A 399 -8.94 20.38 -16.88
CA ALA A 399 -10.32 20.22 -17.32
C ALA A 399 -11.21 19.57 -16.25
N LEU A 400 -10.66 18.57 -15.56
CA LEU A 400 -11.33 17.89 -14.45
C LEU A 400 -11.55 18.85 -13.29
N LEU A 401 -10.53 19.57 -12.82
CA LEU A 401 -10.64 20.53 -11.71
C LEU A 401 -11.64 21.66 -12.03
N LYS A 402 -11.65 22.12 -13.29
CA LYS A 402 -12.63 23.10 -13.77
C LYS A 402 -14.07 22.55 -13.72
N ALA A 403 -14.28 21.31 -14.14
CA ALA A 403 -15.60 20.68 -14.16
C ALA A 403 -16.11 20.32 -12.76
N GLU A 404 -15.20 20.00 -11.82
CA GLU A 404 -15.54 19.60 -10.45
C GLU A 404 -15.91 20.80 -9.57
N SER A 405 -15.08 21.84 -9.55
CA SER A 405 -15.21 22.94 -8.59
C SER A 405 -15.08 24.33 -9.22
N ASN A 406 -14.79 24.44 -10.51
CA ASN A 406 -14.38 25.70 -11.14
C ASN A 406 -13.07 26.26 -10.53
N PHE A 407 -12.16 25.38 -10.11
CA PHE A 407 -10.92 25.70 -9.37
C PHE A 407 -11.14 26.29 -7.97
N ASP A 408 -12.31 26.09 -7.37
CA ASP A 408 -12.60 26.55 -6.02
C ASP A 408 -11.95 25.62 -4.97
N PRO A 409 -10.96 26.10 -4.19
CA PRO A 409 -10.32 25.30 -3.16
C PRO A 409 -11.18 25.14 -1.90
N ASP A 410 -12.16 26.04 -1.69
CA ASP A 410 -12.98 26.12 -0.49
C ASP A 410 -14.34 25.42 -0.67
N LEU A 411 -14.55 24.75 -1.81
CA LEU A 411 -15.77 24.00 -2.07
C LEU A 411 -16.03 23.01 -0.94
N SER A 412 -17.24 23.08 -0.40
CA SER A 412 -17.72 22.20 0.67
C SER A 412 -19.15 21.76 0.37
N ASP A 413 -19.33 20.46 0.17
CA ASP A 413 -20.63 19.84 -0.04
C ASP A 413 -20.84 18.65 0.94
N PRO A 414 -21.21 18.95 2.19
CA PRO A 414 -21.35 17.92 3.22
C PRO A 414 -22.59 17.02 2.99
N SER A 415 -23.45 17.35 2.02
CA SER A 415 -24.66 16.58 1.73
C SER A 415 -24.42 15.37 0.83
N VAL A 416 -23.23 15.26 0.22
CA VAL A 416 -22.90 14.17 -0.70
C VAL A 416 -22.28 13.01 0.06
N GLY A 417 -22.99 11.87 0.07
CA GLY A 417 -22.51 10.66 0.75
C GLY A 417 -22.45 10.80 2.27
N ALA A 418 -21.70 9.92 2.93
CA ALA A 418 -21.57 9.92 4.39
C ALA A 418 -20.53 10.92 4.93
N GLU A 419 -19.58 11.34 4.09
CA GLU A 419 -18.42 12.16 4.51
C GLU A 419 -18.36 13.54 3.84
N GLY A 420 -19.24 13.80 2.86
CA GLY A 420 -19.19 15.01 2.03
C GLY A 420 -18.08 14.98 0.97
N GLU A 421 -18.12 15.97 0.06
CA GLU A 421 -17.08 16.23 -0.96
C GLU A 421 -16.50 17.62 -0.75
N TYR A 422 -15.16 17.75 -0.81
CA TYR A 422 -14.46 18.96 -0.41
C TYR A 422 -13.31 19.33 -1.35
N GLY A 423 -13.03 20.63 -1.41
CA GLY A 423 -11.88 21.21 -2.08
C GLY A 423 -11.95 21.16 -3.61
N ILE A 424 -10.86 21.59 -4.21
CA ILE A 424 -10.72 21.86 -5.65
C ILE A 424 -11.05 20.66 -6.56
N ALA A 425 -10.91 19.44 -6.06
CA ALA A 425 -11.12 18.20 -6.81
C ALA A 425 -12.30 17.36 -6.27
N ARG A 426 -13.10 17.92 -5.37
CA ARG A 426 -14.26 17.27 -4.73
C ARG A 426 -13.92 15.90 -4.13
N TRP A 427 -12.86 15.87 -3.34
CA TRP A 427 -12.46 14.66 -2.64
C TRP A 427 -13.37 14.36 -1.45
N THR A 428 -13.69 13.09 -1.24
CA THR A 428 -14.07 12.64 0.10
C THR A 428 -12.79 12.45 0.92
N PRO A 429 -12.76 12.81 2.22
CA PRO A 429 -11.57 12.70 3.05
C PRO A 429 -10.94 11.30 3.06
N SER A 430 -11.74 10.26 3.14
CA SER A 430 -11.27 8.87 3.13
C SER A 430 -10.67 8.47 1.77
N LEU A 431 -11.18 8.97 0.65
CA LEU A 431 -10.60 8.69 -0.67
C LEU A 431 -9.27 9.44 -0.85
N LEU A 432 -9.20 10.73 -0.46
CA LEU A 432 -7.97 11.50 -0.53
C LEU A 432 -6.85 10.89 0.31
N ARG A 433 -7.15 10.33 1.48
CA ARG A 433 -6.19 9.63 2.34
C ARG A 433 -5.31 8.65 1.57
N TRP A 434 -5.87 7.96 0.58
CA TRP A 434 -5.16 6.97 -0.24
C TRP A 434 -4.26 7.57 -1.32
N TRP A 435 -4.52 8.81 -1.71
CA TRP A 435 -3.87 9.45 -2.86
C TRP A 435 -3.02 10.65 -2.50
N ILE A 436 -3.08 11.12 -1.25
CA ILE A 436 -2.35 12.30 -0.79
C ILE A 436 -0.83 12.08 -0.81
N ARG A 437 -0.39 10.84 -0.56
CA ARG A 437 1.03 10.47 -0.54
C ARG A 437 1.45 9.88 -1.89
N ALA A 438 2.69 10.22 -2.30
CA ALA A 438 3.26 9.69 -3.55
C ALA A 438 3.75 8.24 -3.43
N ASP A 439 3.93 7.73 -2.21
CA ASP A 439 4.42 6.38 -1.95
C ASP A 439 3.33 5.29 -2.08
N GLY A 440 2.09 5.67 -2.36
CA GLY A 440 0.95 4.74 -2.48
C GLY A 440 0.48 4.17 -1.14
N VAL A 441 1.02 4.68 -0.02
CA VAL A 441 0.58 4.35 1.34
C VAL A 441 -0.48 5.38 1.75
N PRO A 442 -1.62 4.98 2.31
CA PRO A 442 -2.59 5.95 2.81
C PRO A 442 -1.96 6.79 3.91
N ALA A 443 -2.33 8.06 3.98
CA ALA A 443 -1.91 8.92 5.07
C ALA A 443 -2.31 8.31 6.43
N GLU A 444 -1.51 8.49 7.46
CA GLU A 444 -1.78 7.95 8.79
C GLU A 444 -3.11 8.47 9.34
N GLU A 445 -3.39 9.76 9.14
CA GLU A 445 -4.66 10.37 9.48
C GLU A 445 -5.50 10.62 8.23
N THR A 446 -6.82 10.52 8.38
CA THR A 446 -7.75 10.94 7.34
C THR A 446 -7.70 12.48 7.23
N PRO A 447 -7.41 13.05 6.05
CA PRO A 447 -7.38 14.49 5.87
C PRO A 447 -8.69 15.13 6.31
N ARG A 448 -8.61 16.25 7.01
CA ARG A 448 -9.79 16.99 7.48
C ARG A 448 -10.03 18.21 6.60
N PRO A 449 -11.26 18.50 6.19
CA PRO A 449 -11.56 19.74 5.51
C PRO A 449 -11.18 20.98 6.36
N PRO A 450 -10.68 22.06 5.73
CA PRO A 450 -10.55 22.27 4.28
C PRO A 450 -9.36 21.51 3.67
N LEU A 451 -9.58 20.89 2.48
CA LEU A 451 -8.55 20.12 1.77
C LEU A 451 -7.73 21.05 0.86
N THR A 452 -6.42 21.11 1.07
CA THR A 452 -5.56 22.04 0.35
C THR A 452 -5.35 21.65 -1.13
N PRO A 453 -5.20 22.63 -2.05
CA PRO A 453 -4.83 22.35 -3.45
C PRO A 453 -3.49 21.62 -3.60
N ALA A 454 -2.53 21.88 -2.69
CA ALA A 454 -1.22 21.23 -2.68
C ALA A 454 -1.29 19.72 -2.40
N GLU A 455 -2.28 19.28 -1.67
CA GLU A 455 -2.57 17.87 -1.40
C GLU A 455 -3.49 17.28 -2.49
N SER A 456 -4.53 18.02 -2.85
CA SER A 456 -5.62 17.56 -3.72
C SER A 456 -5.18 17.36 -5.17
N ILE A 457 -4.43 18.30 -5.76
CA ILE A 457 -4.07 18.27 -7.19
C ILE A 457 -3.09 17.13 -7.52
N PRO A 458 -1.99 16.92 -6.79
CA PRO A 458 -1.12 15.76 -7.02
C PRO A 458 -1.85 14.42 -6.82
N ALA A 459 -2.80 14.37 -5.89
CA ALA A 459 -3.64 13.20 -5.67
C ALA A 459 -4.53 12.87 -6.88
N VAL A 460 -5.05 13.90 -7.59
CA VAL A 460 -5.80 13.70 -8.85
C VAL A 460 -4.91 13.02 -9.89
N GLY A 461 -3.70 13.50 -10.12
CA GLY A 461 -2.75 12.90 -11.07
C GLY A 461 -2.49 11.44 -10.77
N ARG A 462 -2.18 11.10 -9.50
CA ARG A 462 -1.96 9.72 -9.04
C ARG A 462 -3.20 8.83 -9.22
N TYR A 463 -4.37 9.35 -8.90
CA TYR A 463 -5.62 8.61 -9.03
C TYR A 463 -6.00 8.36 -10.49
N LEU A 464 -5.84 9.34 -11.38
CA LEU A 464 -6.04 9.16 -12.82
C LEU A 464 -5.03 8.15 -13.40
N CYS A 465 -3.76 8.25 -12.99
CA CYS A 465 -2.70 7.31 -13.37
C CYS A 465 -3.01 5.87 -12.98
N TYR A 466 -3.59 5.69 -11.82
CA TYR A 466 -4.07 4.38 -11.36
C TYR A 466 -5.27 3.88 -12.15
N MET A 467 -6.23 4.75 -12.47
CA MET A 467 -7.46 4.36 -13.15
C MET A 467 -7.29 4.09 -14.64
N GLU A 468 -6.34 4.76 -15.29
CA GLU A 468 -6.18 4.69 -16.75
C GLU A 468 -6.06 3.24 -17.26
N PRO A 469 -5.15 2.39 -16.73
CA PRO A 469 -5.02 1.01 -17.21
C PRO A 469 -6.22 0.11 -16.87
N LEU A 470 -7.12 0.54 -16.00
CA LEU A 470 -8.33 -0.20 -15.64
C LEU A 470 -9.49 0.04 -16.64
N LEU A 471 -9.35 0.99 -17.56
CA LEU A 471 -10.27 1.13 -18.67
C LEU A 471 -9.94 0.11 -19.77
N HIS A 472 -10.96 -0.60 -20.28
CA HIS A 472 -10.77 -1.58 -21.34
C HIS A 472 -10.09 -0.95 -22.57
N HIS A 473 -9.15 -1.67 -23.20
CA HIS A 473 -8.49 -1.19 -24.42
C HIS A 473 -9.35 -1.38 -25.67
N LYS A 474 -10.35 -2.26 -25.63
CA LYS A 474 -11.27 -2.54 -26.75
C LYS A 474 -12.72 -2.45 -26.28
N GLY A 475 -13.61 -2.04 -27.19
CA GLY A 475 -15.05 -2.02 -26.93
C GLY A 475 -15.58 -0.77 -26.24
N LEU A 476 -14.74 0.22 -25.91
CA LEU A 476 -15.18 1.50 -25.39
C LEU A 476 -15.31 2.54 -26.51
N SER A 477 -16.41 3.29 -26.50
CA SER A 477 -16.66 4.40 -27.44
C SER A 477 -16.33 5.74 -26.77
N GLY A 478 -15.57 6.62 -27.47
CA GLY A 478 -15.25 7.98 -27.03
C GLY A 478 -13.76 8.22 -26.78
N ASP A 479 -13.41 9.48 -26.50
CA ASP A 479 -12.05 9.89 -26.12
C ASP A 479 -11.67 9.28 -24.77
N ARG A 480 -10.54 8.57 -24.72
CA ARG A 480 -10.08 7.84 -23.53
C ARG A 480 -9.88 8.76 -22.32
N ARG A 481 -9.47 10.00 -22.54
CA ARG A 481 -9.31 11.01 -21.48
C ARG A 481 -10.67 11.41 -20.88
N VAL A 482 -11.69 11.53 -21.73
CA VAL A 482 -13.07 11.83 -21.29
C VAL A 482 -13.68 10.63 -20.56
N LEU A 483 -13.39 9.41 -21.02
CA LEU A 483 -13.79 8.18 -20.32
C LEU A 483 -13.12 8.08 -18.94
N LEU A 484 -11.85 8.48 -18.84
CA LEU A 484 -11.12 8.52 -17.57
C LEU A 484 -11.72 9.55 -16.60
N ALA A 485 -12.09 10.73 -17.08
CA ALA A 485 -12.80 11.71 -16.27
C ALA A 485 -14.20 11.22 -15.85
N ALA A 486 -14.94 10.56 -16.73
CA ALA A 486 -16.20 9.92 -16.35
C ALA A 486 -15.98 8.85 -15.27
N ALA A 487 -14.90 8.06 -15.38
CA ALA A 487 -14.54 7.07 -14.37
C ALA A 487 -14.16 7.72 -13.02
N TYR A 488 -13.58 8.91 -13.02
CA TYR A 488 -13.31 9.68 -11.80
C TYR A 488 -14.59 9.96 -11.00
N ARG A 489 -15.69 10.32 -11.67
CA ARG A 489 -17.00 10.58 -11.01
C ARG A 489 -17.81 9.34 -10.68
N THR A 490 -17.44 8.17 -11.21
CA THR A 490 -18.15 6.92 -10.92
C THR A 490 -17.18 5.77 -10.66
N SER A 491 -16.78 5.06 -11.69
CA SER A 491 -15.70 4.06 -11.63
C SER A 491 -15.35 3.55 -13.03
N THR A 492 -14.16 3.02 -13.21
CA THR A 492 -13.76 2.36 -14.47
C THR A 492 -14.68 1.19 -14.80
N LYS A 493 -15.14 0.41 -13.80
CA LYS A 493 -16.08 -0.70 -14.01
C LYS A 493 -17.40 -0.24 -14.60
N VAL A 494 -17.96 0.88 -14.10
CA VAL A 494 -19.24 1.42 -14.63
C VAL A 494 -19.08 1.92 -16.06
N VAL A 495 -17.95 2.58 -16.38
CA VAL A 495 -17.62 3.02 -17.74
C VAL A 495 -17.39 1.83 -18.66
N ASN A 496 -16.66 0.82 -18.23
CA ASN A 496 -16.41 -0.42 -18.98
C ASN A 496 -17.72 -1.17 -19.27
N ASN A 497 -18.58 -1.35 -18.27
CA ASN A 497 -19.86 -2.03 -18.43
C ASN A 497 -20.84 -1.26 -19.34
N ALA A 498 -20.74 0.07 -19.36
CA ALA A 498 -21.57 0.90 -20.24
C ALA A 498 -21.04 0.96 -21.69
N GLY A 499 -19.85 0.40 -21.96
CA GLY A 499 -19.19 0.50 -23.25
C GLY A 499 -18.80 1.95 -23.63
N GLY A 500 -18.70 2.85 -22.64
CA GLY A 500 -18.45 4.29 -22.84
C GLY A 500 -18.93 5.13 -21.66
N VAL A 501 -19.22 6.42 -21.91
CA VAL A 501 -19.76 7.31 -20.86
C VAL A 501 -21.18 6.87 -20.47
N PRO A 502 -21.42 6.52 -19.17
CA PRO A 502 -22.75 6.13 -18.73
C PRO A 502 -23.76 7.28 -18.85
N PRO A 503 -25.04 7.03 -19.17
CA PRO A 503 -26.05 8.07 -19.43
C PRO A 503 -26.12 9.15 -18.35
N LYS A 504 -26.04 8.77 -17.08
CA LYS A 504 -26.08 9.69 -15.92
C LYS A 504 -24.94 10.73 -15.91
N TYR A 505 -23.81 10.43 -16.55
CA TYR A 505 -22.60 11.26 -16.50
C TYR A 505 -22.29 11.96 -17.83
N ARG A 506 -23.20 11.93 -18.81
CA ARG A 506 -22.99 12.54 -20.15
C ARG A 506 -22.75 14.04 -20.07
N ASP A 507 -23.52 14.76 -19.28
CA ASP A 507 -23.38 16.22 -19.14
C ASP A 507 -22.04 16.59 -18.47
N TYR A 508 -21.62 15.82 -17.47
CA TYR A 508 -20.32 15.98 -16.84
C TYR A 508 -19.19 15.72 -17.84
N ALA A 509 -19.24 14.60 -18.53
CA ALA A 509 -18.25 14.23 -19.53
C ALA A 509 -18.17 15.24 -20.69
N ALA A 510 -19.31 15.81 -21.11
CA ALA A 510 -19.36 16.86 -22.13
C ALA A 510 -18.68 18.15 -21.66
N ARG A 511 -18.87 18.55 -20.38
CA ARG A 511 -18.14 19.70 -19.81
C ARG A 511 -16.62 19.44 -19.78
N VAL A 512 -16.19 18.25 -19.32
CA VAL A 512 -14.76 17.89 -19.31
C VAL A 512 -14.19 17.89 -20.73
N ALA A 513 -14.90 17.32 -21.71
CA ALA A 513 -14.46 17.32 -23.11
C ALA A 513 -14.30 18.74 -23.68
N HIS A 514 -15.22 19.65 -23.34
CA HIS A 514 -15.13 21.05 -23.70
C HIS A 514 -13.87 21.71 -23.13
N TYR A 515 -13.64 21.60 -21.82
CA TYR A 515 -12.46 22.20 -21.16
C TYR A 515 -11.16 21.53 -21.60
N LEU A 516 -11.16 20.23 -21.83
CA LEU A 516 -10.00 19.50 -22.35
C LEU A 516 -9.54 20.07 -23.70
N LYS A 517 -10.49 20.30 -24.60
CA LYS A 517 -10.21 20.97 -25.92
C LYS A 517 -9.69 22.38 -25.72
N GLU A 518 -10.26 23.14 -24.81
CA GLU A 518 -9.87 24.51 -24.51
C GLU A 518 -8.46 24.62 -23.92
N TYR A 519 -8.08 23.70 -23.02
CA TYR A 519 -6.81 23.72 -22.31
C TYR A 519 -5.67 23.01 -23.04
N THR A 520 -5.97 22.22 -24.07
CA THR A 520 -4.95 21.56 -24.91
C THR A 520 -4.33 22.57 -25.86
N PRO A 521 -2.98 22.73 -25.89
CA PRO A 521 -2.31 23.60 -26.83
C PRO A 521 -2.57 23.20 -28.28
N PRO A 522 -2.71 24.17 -29.20
CA PRO A 522 -2.88 23.89 -30.64
C PRO A 522 -1.62 23.18 -31.18
N GLY A 523 -1.79 22.03 -31.84
CA GLY A 523 -0.69 21.25 -32.43
C GLY A 523 -0.33 19.96 -31.69
N LYS A 524 -0.84 19.69 -30.49
CA LYS A 524 -0.80 18.38 -29.84
C LYS A 524 -2.17 17.70 -29.96
N LYS A 525 -2.33 16.82 -30.97
CA LYS A 525 -3.48 15.91 -31.11
C LYS A 525 -3.22 14.62 -30.33
#